data_fb76fca1a2d81679654148769682ed10
#
_entry.id   fb76fca1a2d81679654148769682ed10
#
_cell.length_a   1.000
_cell.length_b   1.000
_cell.length_c   1.000
_cell.angle_alpha   90.00
_cell.angle_beta   90.00
_cell.angle_gamma   90.00
#
_symmetry.space_group_name_H-M   'P 1'
#
loop_
_entity.id
_entity.type
_entity.pdbx_description
1 polymer ?
#
loop_
_entity_poly.entity_id
_entity_poly.type
_entity_poly.pdbx_seq_one_letter_code
_entity_poly.pdbx_strand_id
1 'polypeptide(L)'
;MSLELRHEEPHQKFVATVEGEHCVIDYAKPLPKVLDFTSTRVPDTLGGRGIGTQFVKAALDWAREHDYQVIPSCPFVAHVMDRDPDYAALRAEAG
;
A
#
# COMPACT_ATOMS: atom_id res chain seq x y z
N MET A 1 -16.35 -7.03 2.40
CA MET A 1 -15.64 -7.87 1.45
C MET A 1 -14.14 -7.66 1.63
N SER A 2 -13.41 -8.72 1.90
CA SER A 2 -11.97 -8.60 2.14
C SER A 2 -11.22 -8.75 0.81
N LEU A 3 -10.17 -7.95 0.67
CA LEU A 3 -9.28 -8.06 -0.48
C LEU A 3 -8.27 -9.18 -0.23
N GLU A 4 -8.03 -10.00 -1.23
CA GLU A 4 -6.92 -10.94 -1.18
C GLU A 4 -5.64 -10.20 -1.55
N LEU A 5 -4.84 -9.89 -0.54
CA LEU A 5 -3.57 -9.21 -0.76
C LEU A 5 -2.47 -10.25 -0.96
N ARG A 6 -1.71 -10.10 -2.03
CA ARG A 6 -0.52 -10.91 -2.25
C ARG A 6 0.71 -10.01 -2.18
N HIS A 7 1.71 -10.47 -1.47
CA HIS A 7 2.99 -9.77 -1.41
C HIS A 7 3.96 -10.49 -2.34
N GLU A 8 4.27 -9.87 -3.46
CA GLU A 8 5.22 -10.43 -4.42
C GLU A 8 6.60 -9.81 -4.17
N GLU A 9 7.26 -10.31 -3.15
CA GLU A 9 8.53 -9.76 -2.70
C GLU A 9 9.61 -9.72 -3.79
N PRO A 10 9.79 -10.78 -4.60
CA PRO A 10 10.81 -10.73 -5.66
C PRO A 10 10.60 -9.63 -6.69
N HIS A 11 9.36 -9.18 -6.84
CA HIS A 11 9.01 -8.12 -7.77
C HIS A 11 8.79 -6.78 -7.06
N GLN A 12 8.93 -6.75 -5.74
CA GLN A 12 8.75 -5.57 -4.90
C GLN A 12 7.41 -4.89 -5.16
N LYS A 13 6.34 -5.66 -4.98
CA LYS A 13 4.98 -5.13 -5.13
C LYS A 13 3.98 -5.92 -4.32
N PHE A 14 2.87 -5.25 -4.01
CA PHE A 14 1.67 -5.88 -3.49
C PHE A 14 0.62 -5.90 -4.60
N VAL A 15 -0.14 -6.98 -4.65
CA VAL A 15 -1.17 -7.15 -5.68
C VAL A 15 -2.45 -7.62 -5.00
N ALA A 16 -3.57 -7.05 -5.41
CA ALA A 16 -4.88 -7.55 -5.03
C ALA A 16 -5.71 -7.75 -6.29
N THR A 17 -6.46 -8.84 -6.34
CA THR A 17 -7.36 -9.12 -7.45
C THR A 17 -8.78 -8.85 -6.99
N VAL A 18 -9.48 -7.99 -7.72
CA VAL A 18 -10.87 -7.64 -7.44
C VAL A 18 -11.64 -7.74 -8.74
N GLU A 19 -12.66 -8.60 -8.78
CA GLU A 19 -13.50 -8.80 -9.98
C GLU A 19 -12.68 -9.07 -11.24
N GLY A 20 -11.63 -9.88 -11.11
CA GLY A 20 -10.76 -10.21 -12.25
C GLY A 20 -9.74 -9.14 -12.61
N GLU A 21 -9.76 -8.00 -11.94
CA GLU A 21 -8.86 -6.90 -12.21
C GLU A 21 -7.76 -6.85 -11.14
N HIS A 22 -6.56 -6.41 -11.53
CA HIS A 22 -5.42 -6.37 -10.60
C HIS A 22 -5.13 -4.95 -10.15
N CYS A 23 -5.08 -4.77 -8.82
CA CYS A 23 -4.57 -3.55 -8.21
C CYS A 23 -3.12 -3.80 -7.80
N VAL A 24 -2.24 -2.83 -8.00
CA VAL A 24 -0.80 -3.01 -7.74
C VAL A 24 -0.24 -1.82 -6.98
N ILE A 25 0.55 -2.10 -5.93
CA ILE A 25 1.40 -1.10 -5.30
C ILE A 25 2.85 -1.53 -5.54
N ASP A 26 3.61 -0.67 -6.20
CA ASP A 26 5.04 -0.88 -6.36
C ASP A 26 5.77 -0.23 -5.17
N TYR A 27 6.84 -0.87 -4.72
CA TYR A 27 7.63 -0.31 -3.63
C TYR A 27 9.12 -0.52 -3.85
N ALA A 28 9.92 0.31 -3.20
CA ALA A 28 11.35 0.10 -3.05
C ALA A 28 11.61 -0.25 -1.58
N LYS A 29 12.77 -0.82 -1.29
CA LYS A 29 13.14 -1.19 0.08
C LYS A 29 14.50 -0.57 0.39
N PRO A 30 14.52 0.73 0.69
CA PRO A 30 15.79 1.44 0.92
C PRO A 30 16.52 1.00 2.17
N LEU A 31 15.80 0.46 3.15
CA LEU A 31 16.36 -0.06 4.40
C LEU A 31 15.66 -1.36 4.75
N PRO A 32 16.26 -2.23 5.59
CA PRO A 32 15.72 -3.57 5.86
C PRO A 32 14.27 -3.59 6.37
N LYS A 33 13.84 -2.57 7.09
CA LYS A 33 12.49 -2.53 7.65
C LYS A 33 11.72 -1.30 7.18
N VAL A 34 12.05 -0.80 5.99
CA VAL A 34 11.36 0.36 5.42
C VAL A 34 10.91 0.04 4.00
N LEU A 35 9.64 0.25 3.73
CA LEU A 35 9.06 0.14 2.39
C LEU A 35 8.72 1.54 1.88
N ASP A 36 9.21 1.85 0.69
CA ASP A 36 8.87 3.10 0.01
C ASP A 36 7.81 2.79 -1.03
N PHE A 37 6.56 3.12 -0.75
CA PHE A 37 5.46 2.91 -1.68
C PHE A 37 5.52 3.98 -2.75
N THR A 38 5.96 3.59 -3.95
CA THR A 38 6.27 4.54 -5.01
C THR A 38 5.11 4.81 -5.96
N SER A 39 4.24 3.82 -6.19
CA SER A 39 3.09 4.03 -7.05
C SER A 39 1.96 3.06 -6.70
N THR A 40 0.74 3.50 -6.97
CA THR A 40 -0.47 2.69 -6.79
C THR A 40 -1.24 2.72 -8.10
N ARG A 41 -1.62 1.55 -8.59
CA ARG A 41 -2.40 1.43 -9.82
C ARG A 41 -3.68 0.65 -9.54
N VAL A 42 -4.81 1.28 -9.81
CA VAL A 42 -6.13 0.66 -9.65
C VAL A 42 -6.86 0.83 -10.99
N PRO A 43 -7.36 -0.27 -11.57
CA PRO A 43 -8.08 -0.18 -12.85
C PRO A 43 -9.27 0.79 -12.77
N ASP A 44 -9.49 1.53 -13.83
CA ASP A 44 -10.59 2.50 -13.90
C ASP A 44 -11.96 1.85 -13.66
N THR A 45 -12.11 0.59 -14.07
CA THR A 45 -13.35 -0.15 -13.86
C THR A 45 -13.70 -0.34 -12.39
N LEU A 46 -12.72 -0.21 -11.51
CA LEU A 46 -12.91 -0.32 -10.07
C LEU A 46 -12.98 1.05 -9.38
N GLY A 47 -12.86 2.13 -10.15
CA GLY A 47 -12.85 3.49 -9.61
C GLY A 47 -14.16 3.87 -8.95
N GLY A 48 -14.11 4.77 -7.97
CA GLY A 48 -15.29 5.30 -7.31
C GLY A 48 -15.93 4.37 -6.28
N ARG A 49 -15.35 3.21 -6.03
CA ARG A 49 -15.89 2.22 -5.10
C ARG A 49 -15.07 2.10 -3.81
N GLY A 50 -14.10 2.97 -3.62
CA GLY A 50 -13.24 2.92 -2.44
C GLY A 50 -12.25 1.75 -2.41
N ILE A 51 -12.12 1.02 -3.50
CA ILE A 51 -11.25 -0.16 -3.58
C ILE A 51 -9.79 0.22 -3.44
N GLY A 52 -9.37 1.31 -4.08
CA GLY A 52 -7.99 1.79 -3.96
C GLY A 52 -7.60 2.08 -2.52
N THR A 53 -8.49 2.75 -1.79
CA THR A 53 -8.27 3.04 -0.37
C THR A 53 -8.18 1.76 0.45
N GLN A 54 -9.09 0.81 0.22
CA GLN A 54 -9.07 -0.48 0.90
C GLN A 54 -7.78 -1.25 0.61
N PHE A 55 -7.33 -1.22 -0.63
CA PHE A 55 -6.11 -1.88 -1.04
C PHE A 55 -4.89 -1.30 -0.34
N VAL A 56 -4.77 0.03 -0.33
CA VAL A 56 -3.66 0.71 0.36
C VAL A 56 -3.69 0.37 1.85
N LYS A 57 -4.87 0.40 2.47
CA LYS A 57 -4.99 0.05 3.90
C LYS A 57 -4.56 -1.38 4.16
N ALA A 58 -4.91 -2.32 3.27
CA ALA A 58 -4.49 -3.71 3.43
C ALA A 58 -2.97 -3.85 3.37
N ALA A 59 -2.32 -3.12 2.47
CA ALA A 59 -0.86 -3.13 2.37
C ALA A 59 -0.21 -2.49 3.60
N LEU A 60 -0.80 -1.40 4.10
CA LEU A 60 -0.31 -0.76 5.33
C LEU A 60 -0.49 -1.66 6.55
N ASP A 61 -1.59 -2.39 6.63
CA ASP A 61 -1.81 -3.38 7.70
C ASP A 61 -0.74 -4.47 7.64
N TRP A 62 -0.40 -4.93 6.45
CA TRP A 62 0.67 -5.90 6.28
C TRP A 62 2.00 -5.35 6.80
N ALA A 63 2.31 -4.10 6.47
CA ALA A 63 3.54 -3.47 6.93
C ALA A 63 3.58 -3.38 8.45
N ARG A 64 2.47 -3.00 9.06
CA ARG A 64 2.37 -2.92 10.52
C ARG A 64 2.57 -4.28 11.19
N GLU A 65 1.94 -5.30 10.65
CA GLU A 65 2.02 -6.66 11.19
C GLU A 65 3.41 -7.25 11.10
N HIS A 66 4.20 -6.80 10.15
CA HIS A 66 5.56 -7.30 9.93
C HIS A 66 6.64 -6.31 10.39
N ASP A 67 6.24 -5.29 11.17
CA ASP A 67 7.14 -4.31 11.77
C ASP A 67 7.93 -3.47 10.76
N TYR A 68 7.30 -3.18 9.63
CA TYR A 68 7.87 -2.26 8.65
C TYR A 68 7.38 -0.84 8.88
N GLN A 69 8.21 0.13 8.50
CA GLN A 69 7.79 1.52 8.35
C GLN A 69 7.58 1.82 6.88
N VAL A 70 6.84 2.88 6.58
CA VAL A 70 6.46 3.19 5.21
C VAL A 70 6.82 4.63 4.86
N ILE A 71 7.47 4.80 3.71
CA ILE A 71 7.68 6.11 3.10
C ILE A 71 6.60 6.25 2.02
N PRO A 72 5.67 7.21 2.18
CA PRO A 72 4.59 7.38 1.22
C PRO A 72 4.99 8.30 0.06
N SER A 73 5.87 7.85 -0.80
CA SER A 73 6.26 8.61 -1.99
C SER A 73 5.09 8.77 -2.95
N CYS A 74 4.19 7.78 -3.00
CA CYS A 74 2.98 7.87 -3.80
C CYS A 74 1.99 8.81 -3.12
N PRO A 75 1.50 9.86 -3.81
CA PRO A 75 0.55 10.80 -3.20
C PRO A 75 -0.73 10.15 -2.68
N PHE A 76 -1.21 9.11 -3.35
CA PHE A 76 -2.40 8.41 -2.91
C PHE A 76 -2.17 7.69 -1.58
N VAL A 77 -1.02 7.03 -1.43
CA VAL A 77 -0.66 6.39 -0.17
C VAL A 77 -0.53 7.42 0.94
N ALA A 78 0.13 8.56 0.66
CA ALA A 78 0.28 9.64 1.62
C ALA A 78 -1.09 10.14 2.10
N HIS A 79 -2.02 10.30 1.17
CA HIS A 79 -3.37 10.75 1.49
C HIS A 79 -4.09 9.79 2.45
N VAL A 80 -4.00 8.47 2.17
CA VAL A 80 -4.62 7.47 3.02
C VAL A 80 -4.00 7.48 4.41
N MET A 81 -2.67 7.56 4.50
CA MET A 81 -1.98 7.58 5.79
C MET A 81 -2.33 8.82 6.60
N ASP A 82 -2.43 9.97 5.95
CA ASP A 82 -2.69 11.23 6.66
C ASP A 82 -4.10 11.28 7.25
N ARG A 83 -5.02 10.50 6.73
CA ARG A 83 -6.40 10.49 7.20
C ARG A 83 -6.67 9.56 8.37
N ASP A 84 -5.70 8.72 8.73
CA ASP A 84 -5.88 7.74 9.80
C ASP A 84 -4.65 7.71 10.68
N PRO A 85 -4.79 8.09 11.98
CA PRO A 85 -3.64 8.13 12.89
C PRO A 85 -2.92 6.79 13.03
N ASP A 86 -3.64 5.67 12.92
CA ASP A 86 -3.03 4.35 13.03
C ASP A 86 -2.06 4.10 11.89
N TYR A 87 -2.38 4.59 10.70
CA TYR A 87 -1.49 4.45 9.55
C TYR A 87 -0.43 5.54 9.52
N ALA A 88 -0.77 6.75 9.97
CA ALA A 88 0.21 7.83 10.05
C ALA A 88 1.39 7.44 10.94
N ALA A 89 1.15 6.62 11.97
CA ALA A 89 2.20 6.15 12.88
C ALA A 89 3.23 5.25 12.19
N LEU A 90 2.90 4.69 11.03
CA LEU A 90 3.83 3.85 10.27
C LEU A 90 4.83 4.65 9.44
N ARG A 91 4.61 5.95 9.30
CA ARG A 91 5.46 6.77 8.43
C ARG A 91 6.90 6.74 8.90
N ALA A 92 7.79 6.35 8.00
CA ALA A 92 9.22 6.40 8.26
C ALA A 92 9.68 7.86 8.20
N GLU A 93 10.50 8.26 9.15
CA GLU A 93 11.08 9.59 9.10
C GLU A 93 12.14 9.60 8.00
N ALA A 94 12.02 10.57 7.10
CA ALA A 94 13.05 10.80 6.11
C ALA A 94 14.24 11.36 6.86
N GLY A 95 15.25 10.55 7.02
CA GLY A 95 16.48 10.98 7.67
C GLY A 95 17.23 12.02 6.88
#